data_6a427ab89a48b0c417f8b9bdf7210f31
#
_entry.id   6a427ab89a48b0c417f8b9bdf7210f31
#
_cell.length_a   1.000
_cell.length_b   1.000
_cell.length_c   1.000
_cell.angle_alpha   90.00
_cell.angle_beta   90.00
_cell.angle_gamma   90.00
#
_symmetry.space_group_name_H-M   'P 1'
#
loop_
_entity.id
_entity.type
_entity.pdbx_description
1 polymer ?
#
loop_
_entity_poly.entity_id
_entity_poly.type
_entity_poly.pdbx_seq_one_letter_code
_entity_poly.pdbx_strand_id
1 'polypeptide(L)'
;MKHLWHSHHPFRIFWFSALLTLALGGLIFGHFGASSLWLFAILVVLEVTFSFDNAVINSKVLAGMSQVWQKVFLTVGIFVAVFVVRFVLPIIIVMVASGHGFMEVVDLALHRPAEYGHILHEASPMIDAFGGAFLIMIGLSYFIDYNKRVHWMRHVEPWLAKAGRFENFKVCLMLSVAAVLYFTVEPPHRALVLISSVLGIILHIGLELFGSFFHEDDAKSVKIKTGWAAFASLLYLEGLDASFSFDGVIGAFAITSSVLLIVAGLGAGAIWVRSLTVYLLRTGMLSKYKYLENGAHWAIMALGMMMIAKLFHLELPEWATGGLGLLFVSLAVGSSMLEARAINLQEAAAAKLHNAERRLKHGAARIVPRKRR
;
A
#
# COMPACT_ATOMS: atom_id res chain seq x y z
N MET A 1 -24.11 18.00 -17.59
CA MET A 1 -23.77 18.23 -16.18
C MET A 1 -24.26 17.14 -15.22
N LYS A 2 -25.46 16.55 -15.36
CA LYS A 2 -25.94 15.46 -14.47
C LYS A 2 -25.04 14.21 -14.46
N HIS A 3 -24.35 13.87 -15.54
CA HIS A 3 -23.46 12.71 -15.66
C HIS A 3 -22.18 12.83 -14.81
N LEU A 4 -21.71 14.04 -14.49
CA LEU A 4 -20.51 14.28 -13.68
C LEU A 4 -20.73 14.04 -12.17
N TRP A 5 -22.00 13.91 -11.75
CA TRP A 5 -22.37 13.76 -10.34
C TRP A 5 -22.75 12.32 -9.95
N HIS A 6 -22.57 11.34 -10.84
CA HIS A 6 -22.69 9.94 -10.44
C HIS A 6 -21.65 9.58 -9.37
N SER A 7 -22.04 8.76 -8.41
CA SER A 7 -21.21 8.39 -7.23
C SER A 7 -19.83 7.80 -7.59
N HIS A 8 -19.67 7.29 -8.80
CA HIS A 8 -18.44 6.68 -9.33
C HIS A 8 -17.64 7.58 -10.28
N HIS A 9 -18.09 8.80 -10.55
CA HIS A 9 -17.40 9.67 -11.49
C HIS A 9 -16.10 10.20 -10.87
N PRO A 10 -14.93 10.10 -11.54
CA PRO A 10 -13.63 10.53 -11.01
C PRO A 10 -13.66 11.97 -10.51
N PHE A 11 -14.28 12.89 -11.24
CA PHE A 11 -14.38 14.30 -10.82
C PHE A 11 -14.94 14.48 -9.42
N ARG A 12 -15.98 13.72 -9.04
CA ARG A 12 -16.58 13.81 -7.69
C ARG A 12 -15.68 13.23 -6.60
N ILE A 13 -14.78 12.35 -6.94
CA ILE A 13 -13.86 11.72 -5.98
C ILE A 13 -12.63 12.59 -5.79
N PHE A 14 -12.08 13.13 -6.88
CA PHE A 14 -10.80 13.84 -6.86
C PHE A 14 -10.89 15.37 -6.72
N TRP A 15 -12.11 15.98 -6.82
CA TRP A 15 -12.27 17.44 -6.78
C TRP A 15 -11.70 18.09 -5.53
N PHE A 16 -11.89 17.42 -4.36
CA PHE A 16 -11.40 17.96 -3.09
C PHE A 16 -9.87 17.93 -3.04
N SER A 17 -9.25 16.84 -3.47
CA SER A 17 -7.78 16.74 -3.56
C SER A 17 -7.21 17.79 -4.51
N ALA A 18 -7.85 18.00 -5.67
CA ALA A 18 -7.44 19.01 -6.62
C ALA A 18 -7.59 20.43 -6.06
N LEU A 19 -8.73 20.75 -5.44
CA LEU A 19 -8.97 22.06 -4.84
C LEU A 19 -7.96 22.36 -3.73
N LEU A 20 -7.72 21.39 -2.84
CA LEU A 20 -6.77 21.57 -1.73
C LEU A 20 -5.33 21.74 -2.26
N THR A 21 -4.93 20.94 -3.24
CA THR A 21 -3.60 21.06 -3.86
C THR A 21 -3.42 22.42 -4.53
N LEU A 22 -4.44 22.90 -5.24
CA LEU A 22 -4.40 24.24 -5.84
C LEU A 22 -4.38 25.36 -4.80
N ALA A 23 -5.15 25.23 -3.71
CA ALA A 23 -5.13 26.21 -2.62
C ALA A 23 -3.78 26.26 -1.91
N LEU A 24 -3.22 25.09 -1.53
CA LEU A 24 -1.89 25.02 -0.91
C LEU A 24 -0.80 25.51 -1.88
N GLY A 25 -0.86 25.11 -3.15
CA GLY A 25 0.07 25.56 -4.18
C GLY A 25 0.02 27.08 -4.38
N GLY A 26 -1.19 27.68 -4.37
CA GLY A 26 -1.38 29.12 -4.45
C GLY A 26 -0.79 29.87 -3.22
N LEU A 27 -0.99 29.33 -2.01
CA LEU A 27 -0.38 29.87 -0.79
C LEU A 27 1.14 29.78 -0.83
N ILE A 28 1.68 28.63 -1.24
CA ILE A 28 3.13 28.41 -1.37
C ILE A 28 3.71 29.34 -2.42
N PHE A 29 3.08 29.46 -3.58
CA PHE A 29 3.53 30.40 -4.61
C PHE A 29 3.54 31.85 -4.13
N GLY A 30 2.48 32.28 -3.43
CA GLY A 30 2.35 33.64 -2.92
C GLY A 30 3.35 34.01 -1.83
N HIS A 31 3.74 33.04 -0.97
CA HIS A 31 4.66 33.30 0.16
C HIS A 31 6.11 32.92 -0.12
N PHE A 32 6.35 31.86 -0.91
CA PHE A 32 7.67 31.26 -1.10
C PHE A 32 8.17 31.28 -2.55
N GLY A 33 7.33 31.70 -3.49
CA GLY A 33 7.69 31.83 -4.91
C GLY A 33 7.65 30.55 -5.74
N ALA A 34 8.05 30.65 -7.01
CA ALA A 34 7.90 29.60 -8.02
C ALA A 34 8.77 28.35 -7.73
N SER A 35 9.98 28.52 -7.19
CA SER A 35 10.85 27.39 -6.85
C SER A 35 10.23 26.48 -5.80
N SER A 36 9.62 27.06 -4.78
CA SER A 36 8.94 26.31 -3.71
C SER A 36 7.65 25.64 -4.21
N LEU A 37 6.93 26.27 -5.16
CA LEU A 37 5.79 25.64 -5.82
C LEU A 37 6.24 24.39 -6.60
N TRP A 38 7.37 24.44 -7.29
CA TRP A 38 7.91 23.30 -8.01
C TRP A 38 8.28 22.16 -7.08
N LEU A 39 8.98 22.47 -5.96
CA LEU A 39 9.30 21.46 -4.93
C LEU A 39 8.03 20.84 -4.33
N PHE A 40 7.03 21.65 -4.01
CA PHE A 40 5.73 21.17 -3.55
C PHE A 40 5.09 20.19 -4.55
N ALA A 41 5.09 20.53 -5.85
CA ALA A 41 4.53 19.67 -6.87
C ALA A 41 5.28 18.32 -6.98
N ILE A 42 6.61 18.35 -6.90
CA ILE A 42 7.43 17.14 -6.86
C ILE A 42 7.06 16.27 -5.65
N LEU A 43 6.95 16.86 -4.45
CA LEU A 43 6.59 16.13 -3.24
C LEU A 43 5.18 15.50 -3.32
N VAL A 44 4.20 16.18 -3.92
CA VAL A 44 2.86 15.63 -4.16
C VAL A 44 2.94 14.41 -5.08
N VAL A 45 3.67 14.51 -6.20
CA VAL A 45 3.82 13.42 -7.16
C VAL A 45 4.56 12.24 -6.54
N LEU A 46 5.64 12.51 -5.80
CA LEU A 46 6.41 11.51 -5.08
C LEU A 46 5.52 10.71 -4.13
N GLU A 47 4.76 11.38 -3.28
CA GLU A 47 3.84 10.74 -2.33
C GLU A 47 2.80 9.87 -3.03
N VAL A 48 2.16 10.38 -4.08
CA VAL A 48 1.16 9.60 -4.85
C VAL A 48 1.79 8.37 -5.49
N THR A 49 3.03 8.49 -5.96
CA THR A 49 3.75 7.38 -6.61
C THR A 49 4.14 6.31 -5.59
N PHE A 50 4.70 6.71 -4.45
CA PHE A 50 5.15 5.80 -3.40
C PHE A 50 4.00 5.10 -2.66
N SER A 51 2.85 5.76 -2.55
CA SER A 51 1.69 5.23 -1.82
C SER A 51 0.60 4.65 -2.73
N PHE A 52 0.90 4.35 -3.99
CA PHE A 52 -0.09 3.80 -4.93
C PHE A 52 -0.53 2.38 -4.54
N ASP A 53 0.41 1.52 -4.20
CA ASP A 53 0.19 0.16 -3.70
C ASP A 53 -0.58 0.16 -2.37
N ASN A 54 -0.27 1.11 -1.47
CA ASN A 54 -1.04 1.34 -0.25
C ASN A 54 -2.52 1.62 -0.55
N ALA A 55 -2.83 2.44 -1.57
CA ALA A 55 -4.22 2.68 -1.98
C ALA A 55 -4.94 1.39 -2.41
N VAL A 56 -4.26 0.45 -3.05
CA VAL A 56 -4.82 -0.85 -3.46
C VAL A 56 -5.17 -1.70 -2.22
N ILE A 57 -4.24 -1.84 -1.27
CA ILE A 57 -4.45 -2.61 -0.05
C ILE A 57 -5.55 -1.98 0.80
N ASN A 58 -5.50 -0.66 1.00
CA ASN A 58 -6.51 0.07 1.75
C ASN A 58 -7.91 -0.13 1.14
N SER A 59 -8.04 -0.09 -0.18
CA SER A 59 -9.32 -0.29 -0.85
C SER A 59 -9.88 -1.70 -0.62
N LYS A 60 -9.02 -2.72 -0.53
CA LYS A 60 -9.42 -4.09 -0.22
C LYS A 60 -9.94 -4.24 1.20
N VAL A 61 -9.19 -3.74 2.18
CA VAL A 61 -9.58 -3.81 3.60
C VAL A 61 -10.89 -3.04 3.82
N LEU A 62 -11.02 -1.85 3.23
CA LEU A 62 -12.22 -1.03 3.30
C LEU A 62 -13.45 -1.70 2.66
N ALA A 63 -13.26 -2.50 1.61
CA ALA A 63 -14.35 -3.26 0.99
C ALA A 63 -15.01 -4.23 1.97
N GLY A 64 -14.27 -4.74 2.95
CA GLY A 64 -14.77 -5.59 4.04
C GLY A 64 -15.38 -4.84 5.23
N MET A 65 -15.35 -3.49 5.24
CA MET A 65 -15.81 -2.66 6.36
C MET A 65 -17.18 -2.03 6.06
N SER A 66 -17.96 -1.74 7.12
CA SER A 66 -19.22 -1.04 6.98
C SER A 66 -19.04 0.39 6.44
N GLN A 67 -20.11 0.95 5.85
CA GLN A 67 -20.08 2.32 5.31
C GLN A 67 -19.72 3.39 6.35
N VAL A 68 -20.09 3.18 7.63
CA VAL A 68 -19.71 4.08 8.73
C VAL A 68 -18.21 4.07 8.92
N TRP A 69 -17.60 2.91 8.99
CA TRP A 69 -16.16 2.76 9.17
C TRP A 69 -15.35 3.20 7.94
N GLN A 70 -15.89 3.01 6.73
CA GLN A 70 -15.30 3.61 5.53
C GLN A 70 -15.27 5.15 5.62
N LYS A 71 -16.34 5.77 6.17
CA LYS A 71 -16.34 7.23 6.41
C LYS A 71 -15.36 7.65 7.50
N VAL A 72 -15.25 6.88 8.59
CA VAL A 72 -14.26 7.13 9.65
C VAL A 72 -12.83 7.11 9.08
N PHE A 73 -12.50 6.11 8.25
CA PHE A 73 -11.22 6.07 7.55
C PHE A 73 -10.99 7.32 6.67
N LEU A 74 -12.02 7.76 5.95
CA LEU A 74 -11.92 8.92 5.07
C LEU A 74 -11.90 10.27 5.79
N THR A 75 -12.17 10.32 7.08
CA THR A 75 -12.16 11.55 7.90
C THR A 75 -11.07 11.49 8.96
N VAL A 76 -11.23 10.64 9.96
CA VAL A 76 -10.26 10.47 11.05
C VAL A 76 -8.95 9.90 10.52
N GLY A 77 -9.00 8.89 9.65
CA GLY A 77 -7.81 8.30 9.04
C GLY A 77 -7.00 9.30 8.21
N ILE A 78 -7.65 10.21 7.45
CA ILE A 78 -6.93 11.30 6.76
C ILE A 78 -6.22 12.21 7.76
N PHE A 79 -6.89 12.58 8.84
CA PHE A 79 -6.27 13.41 9.88
C PHE A 79 -5.04 12.71 10.50
N VAL A 80 -5.17 11.42 10.83
CA VAL A 80 -4.06 10.62 11.35
C VAL A 80 -2.93 10.54 10.31
N ALA A 81 -3.24 10.20 9.07
CA ALA A 81 -2.25 10.07 8.01
C ALA A 81 -1.47 11.36 7.72
N VAL A 82 -2.15 12.52 7.72
CA VAL A 82 -1.52 13.80 7.37
C VAL A 82 -0.80 14.41 8.56
N PHE A 83 -1.44 14.43 9.75
CA PHE A 83 -0.89 15.13 10.90
C PHE A 83 -0.07 14.20 11.82
N VAL A 84 -0.63 13.04 12.20
CA VAL A 84 0.06 12.18 13.15
C VAL A 84 1.25 11.51 12.49
N VAL A 85 1.05 10.88 11.35
CA VAL A 85 2.08 10.08 10.69
C VAL A 85 3.16 10.95 10.05
N ARG A 86 2.81 12.06 9.39
CA ARG A 86 3.77 12.87 8.64
C ARG A 86 4.38 14.05 9.43
N PHE A 87 3.76 14.44 10.54
CA PHE A 87 4.27 15.53 11.36
C PHE A 87 4.64 15.07 12.77
N VAL A 88 3.70 14.47 13.51
CA VAL A 88 3.95 14.12 14.93
C VAL A 88 4.93 12.95 15.05
N LEU A 89 4.81 11.93 14.20
CA LEU A 89 5.65 10.74 14.32
C LEU A 89 7.14 11.00 14.01
N PRO A 90 7.53 11.76 12.96
CA PRO A 90 8.92 12.18 12.79
C PRO A 90 9.45 12.99 13.96
N ILE A 91 8.63 13.87 14.58
CA ILE A 91 9.02 14.61 15.79
C ILE A 91 9.32 13.65 16.94
N ILE A 92 8.47 12.63 17.16
CA ILE A 92 8.69 11.62 18.21
C ILE A 92 10.00 10.87 17.97
N ILE A 93 10.30 10.53 16.72
CA ILE A 93 11.54 9.83 16.38
C ILE A 93 12.76 10.68 16.69
N VAL A 94 12.73 11.95 16.26
CA VAL A 94 13.83 12.89 16.57
C VAL A 94 13.97 13.09 18.07
N MET A 95 12.87 13.17 18.83
CA MET A 95 12.91 13.19 20.30
C MET A 95 13.62 11.97 20.89
N VAL A 96 13.27 10.77 20.42
CA VAL A 96 13.87 9.53 20.90
C VAL A 96 15.35 9.43 20.51
N ALA A 97 15.68 9.83 19.28
CA ALA A 97 17.04 9.76 18.75
C ALA A 97 17.99 10.81 19.41
N SER A 98 17.50 12.03 19.63
CA SER A 98 18.31 13.13 20.14
C SER A 98 18.24 13.30 21.66
N GLY A 99 17.22 12.74 22.33
CA GLY A 99 16.95 12.97 23.75
C GLY A 99 16.37 14.35 24.07
N HIS A 100 16.03 15.18 23.06
CA HIS A 100 15.44 16.50 23.25
C HIS A 100 13.95 16.41 23.63
N GLY A 101 13.45 17.46 24.29
CA GLY A 101 12.03 17.58 24.62
C GLY A 101 11.17 17.92 23.40
N PHE A 102 9.84 17.66 23.48
CA PHE A 102 8.90 17.87 22.36
C PHE A 102 8.98 19.30 21.78
N MET A 103 8.96 20.33 22.65
CA MET A 103 9.01 21.72 22.20
C MET A 103 10.36 22.11 21.57
N GLU A 104 11.45 21.51 22.05
CA GLU A 104 12.78 21.74 21.46
C GLU A 104 12.87 21.13 20.07
N VAL A 105 12.30 19.94 19.85
CA VAL A 105 12.27 19.30 18.55
C VAL A 105 11.34 20.04 17.58
N VAL A 106 10.21 20.58 18.05
CA VAL A 106 9.35 21.44 17.24
C VAL A 106 10.08 22.72 16.83
N ASP A 107 10.81 23.34 17.76
CA ASP A 107 11.64 24.52 17.47
C ASP A 107 12.75 24.18 16.46
N LEU A 108 13.40 23.04 16.64
CA LEU A 108 14.41 22.52 15.71
C LEU A 108 13.82 22.35 14.29
N ALA A 109 12.64 21.73 14.18
CA ALA A 109 11.96 21.51 12.91
C ALA A 109 11.58 22.81 12.18
N LEU A 110 11.20 23.85 12.93
CA LEU A 110 10.76 25.12 12.37
C LEU A 110 11.90 26.10 12.08
N HIS A 111 12.91 26.18 12.97
CA HIS A 111 13.97 27.18 12.90
C HIS A 111 15.33 26.63 12.47
N ARG A 112 15.58 25.31 12.64
CA ARG A 112 16.82 24.61 12.26
C ARG A 112 16.54 23.33 11.48
N PRO A 113 15.82 23.41 10.35
CA PRO A 113 15.33 22.22 9.63
C PRO A 113 16.45 21.33 9.06
N ALA A 114 17.62 21.86 8.78
CA ALA A 114 18.77 21.09 8.34
C ALA A 114 19.29 20.15 9.46
N GLU A 115 19.37 20.66 10.69
CA GLU A 115 19.77 19.88 11.86
C GLU A 115 18.71 18.83 12.23
N TYR A 116 17.44 19.20 12.15
CA TYR A 116 16.32 18.26 12.31
C TYR A 116 16.40 17.12 11.30
N GLY A 117 16.60 17.42 10.00
CA GLY A 117 16.77 16.44 8.94
C GLY A 117 17.97 15.53 9.16
N HIS A 118 19.10 16.06 9.66
CA HIS A 118 20.28 15.28 9.99
C HIS A 118 20.01 14.24 11.09
N ILE A 119 19.37 14.65 12.20
CA ILE A 119 19.01 13.73 13.29
C ILE A 119 18.02 12.66 12.80
N LEU A 120 17.04 13.05 11.98
CA LEU A 120 16.10 12.10 11.40
C LEU A 120 16.81 11.09 10.48
N HIS A 121 17.78 11.53 9.70
CA HIS A 121 18.60 10.67 8.86
C HIS A 121 19.49 9.71 9.68
N GLU A 122 20.07 10.17 10.79
CA GLU A 122 20.81 9.31 11.72
C GLU A 122 19.93 8.25 12.37
N ALA A 123 18.61 8.51 12.52
CA ALA A 123 17.62 7.54 12.98
C ALA A 123 17.15 6.55 11.90
N SER A 124 17.54 6.73 10.62
CA SER A 124 17.07 5.88 9.51
C SER A 124 17.30 4.38 9.76
N PRO A 125 18.44 3.90 10.32
CA PRO A 125 18.60 2.46 10.54
C PRO A 125 17.51 1.85 11.44
N MET A 126 17.04 2.61 12.43
CA MET A 126 15.94 2.21 13.30
C MET A 126 14.62 2.11 12.53
N ILE A 127 14.34 3.13 11.71
CA ILE A 127 13.11 3.25 10.91
C ILE A 127 13.08 2.15 9.84
N ASP A 128 14.20 1.97 9.13
CA ASP A 128 14.32 0.98 8.05
C ASP A 128 14.20 -0.45 8.59
N ALA A 129 14.79 -0.74 9.75
CA ALA A 129 14.69 -2.04 10.41
C ALA A 129 13.24 -2.32 10.86
N PHE A 130 12.58 -1.35 11.51
CA PHE A 130 11.20 -1.47 11.97
C PHE A 130 10.21 -1.61 10.80
N GLY A 131 10.23 -0.63 9.88
CA GLY A 131 9.32 -0.58 8.74
C GLY A 131 9.55 -1.75 7.78
N GLY A 132 10.81 -2.05 7.47
CA GLY A 132 11.19 -3.17 6.61
C GLY A 132 10.69 -4.52 7.16
N ALA A 133 10.90 -4.78 8.46
CA ALA A 133 10.41 -6.00 9.11
C ALA A 133 8.87 -6.06 9.09
N PHE A 134 8.19 -4.97 9.39
CA PHE A 134 6.73 -4.89 9.38
C PHE A 134 6.14 -5.12 7.97
N LEU A 135 6.67 -4.46 6.94
CA LEU A 135 6.20 -4.60 5.57
C LEU A 135 6.47 -6.00 4.99
N ILE A 136 7.64 -6.57 5.27
CA ILE A 136 7.94 -7.95 4.85
C ILE A 136 6.98 -8.93 5.53
N MET A 137 6.66 -8.75 6.82
CA MET A 137 5.67 -9.57 7.52
C MET A 137 4.29 -9.52 6.87
N ILE A 138 3.85 -8.34 6.41
CA ILE A 138 2.59 -8.18 5.65
C ILE A 138 2.63 -8.97 4.34
N GLY A 139 3.70 -8.79 3.56
CA GLY A 139 3.89 -9.53 2.32
C GLY A 139 3.92 -11.04 2.53
N LEU A 140 4.69 -11.51 3.53
CA LEU A 140 4.76 -12.93 3.90
C LEU A 140 3.40 -13.47 4.36
N SER A 141 2.63 -12.73 5.16
CA SER A 141 1.29 -13.13 5.60
C SER A 141 0.35 -13.34 4.41
N TYR A 142 0.48 -12.54 3.37
CA TYR A 142 -0.32 -12.68 2.15
C TYR A 142 0.14 -13.86 1.26
N PHE A 143 1.46 -14.08 1.10
CA PHE A 143 1.99 -15.11 0.21
C PHE A 143 2.07 -16.49 0.86
N ILE A 144 2.25 -16.57 2.18
CA ILE A 144 2.33 -17.81 2.96
C ILE A 144 0.95 -18.26 3.47
N ASP A 145 -0.11 -17.96 2.74
CA ASP A 145 -1.44 -18.51 2.99
C ASP A 145 -1.66 -19.78 2.17
N TYR A 146 -1.77 -20.93 2.86
CA TYR A 146 -2.01 -22.23 2.24
C TYR A 146 -3.34 -22.31 1.48
N ASN A 147 -4.33 -21.50 1.87
CA ASN A 147 -5.65 -21.46 1.23
C ASN A 147 -5.72 -20.52 0.01
N LYS A 148 -4.64 -19.83 -0.29
CA LYS A 148 -4.55 -18.89 -1.41
C LYS A 148 -4.77 -19.59 -2.75
N ARG A 149 -5.75 -19.13 -3.51
CA ARG A 149 -6.14 -19.73 -4.81
C ARG A 149 -5.61 -18.97 -6.02
N VAL A 150 -5.32 -17.69 -5.86
CA VAL A 150 -4.86 -16.82 -6.96
C VAL A 150 -3.36 -16.64 -6.85
N HIS A 151 -2.63 -17.09 -7.85
CA HIS A 151 -1.17 -16.94 -7.95
C HIS A 151 -0.83 -16.21 -9.24
N TRP A 152 -0.13 -15.08 -9.11
CA TRP A 152 0.34 -14.30 -10.26
C TRP A 152 1.67 -14.83 -10.74
N MET A 153 2.66 -14.94 -9.86
CA MET A 153 3.94 -15.58 -10.16
C MET A 153 3.85 -17.08 -9.95
N ARG A 154 3.52 -17.80 -11.03
CA ARG A 154 3.17 -19.25 -11.03
C ARG A 154 4.19 -20.18 -10.39
N HIS A 155 5.46 -19.80 -10.31
CA HIS A 155 6.53 -20.64 -9.74
C HIS A 155 6.85 -20.25 -8.28
N VAL A 156 6.79 -18.98 -7.93
CA VAL A 156 7.20 -18.46 -6.62
C VAL A 156 6.07 -18.52 -5.61
N GLU A 157 4.91 -17.96 -5.94
CA GLU A 157 3.78 -17.87 -5.00
C GLU A 157 3.24 -19.23 -4.55
N PRO A 158 3.09 -20.28 -5.41
CA PRO A 158 2.66 -21.59 -4.93
C PRO A 158 3.69 -22.26 -4.01
N TRP A 159 4.98 -21.96 -4.19
CA TRP A 159 6.02 -22.45 -3.30
C TRP A 159 5.95 -21.79 -1.93
N LEU A 160 5.78 -20.44 -1.89
CA LEU A 160 5.56 -19.70 -0.66
C LEU A 160 4.27 -20.15 0.06
N ALA A 161 3.18 -20.35 -0.67
CA ALA A 161 1.92 -20.81 -0.10
C ALA A 161 2.05 -22.20 0.57
N LYS A 162 2.90 -23.09 0.03
CA LYS A 162 3.18 -24.40 0.69
C LYS A 162 3.84 -24.25 2.05
N ALA A 163 4.65 -23.21 2.27
CA ALA A 163 5.26 -22.93 3.55
C ALA A 163 4.21 -22.59 4.63
N GLY A 164 3.03 -22.13 4.25
CA GLY A 164 1.89 -21.88 5.14
C GLY A 164 1.32 -23.13 5.84
N ARG A 165 1.82 -24.31 5.52
CA ARG A 165 1.53 -25.54 6.30
C ARG A 165 2.20 -25.53 7.68
N PHE A 166 3.28 -24.76 7.84
CA PHE A 166 4.01 -24.66 9.08
C PHE A 166 3.54 -23.43 9.84
N GLU A 167 2.89 -23.65 10.96
CA GLU A 167 2.49 -22.58 11.88
C GLU A 167 3.72 -21.75 12.26
N ASN A 168 3.57 -20.44 12.28
CA ASN A 168 4.63 -19.48 12.64
C ASN A 168 5.86 -19.43 11.72
N PHE A 169 5.85 -20.09 10.54
CA PHE A 169 7.00 -20.07 9.63
C PHE A 169 7.44 -18.63 9.29
N LYS A 170 6.49 -17.72 8.99
CA LYS A 170 6.77 -16.32 8.71
C LYS A 170 7.49 -15.60 9.85
N VAL A 171 7.10 -15.91 11.11
CA VAL A 171 7.70 -15.31 12.32
C VAL A 171 9.11 -15.84 12.53
N CYS A 172 9.30 -17.16 12.44
CA CYS A 172 10.62 -17.77 12.55
C CYS A 172 11.57 -17.23 11.47
N LEU A 173 11.10 -17.10 10.24
CA LEU A 173 11.88 -16.54 9.14
C LEU A 173 12.32 -15.10 9.45
N MET A 174 11.39 -14.23 9.86
CA MET A 174 11.70 -12.83 10.13
C MET A 174 12.58 -12.65 11.38
N LEU A 175 12.40 -13.46 12.43
CA LEU A 175 13.30 -13.45 13.58
C LEU A 175 14.70 -13.92 13.19
N SER A 176 14.81 -14.89 12.27
CA SER A 176 16.11 -15.31 11.73
C SER A 176 16.77 -14.19 10.94
N VAL A 177 16.00 -13.44 10.12
CA VAL A 177 16.50 -12.26 9.42
C VAL A 177 16.98 -11.20 10.42
N ALA A 178 16.20 -10.89 11.47
CA ALA A 178 16.58 -9.93 12.50
C ALA A 178 17.88 -10.37 13.24
N ALA A 179 18.04 -11.68 13.52
CA ALA A 179 19.27 -12.21 14.09
C ALA A 179 20.47 -12.07 13.12
N VAL A 180 20.29 -12.35 11.83
CA VAL A 180 21.35 -12.15 10.83
C VAL A 180 21.74 -10.67 10.74
N LEU A 181 20.76 -9.74 10.73
CA LEU A 181 21.01 -8.31 10.74
C LEU A 181 21.87 -7.87 11.93
N TYR A 182 21.60 -8.42 13.13
CA TYR A 182 22.40 -8.12 14.32
C TYR A 182 23.91 -8.47 14.13
N PHE A 183 24.23 -9.54 13.43
CA PHE A 183 25.62 -9.93 13.20
C PHE A 183 26.27 -9.25 12.00
N THR A 184 25.49 -8.76 11.04
CA THR A 184 25.99 -8.25 9.77
C THR A 184 26.03 -6.72 9.69
N VAL A 185 25.14 -6.03 10.42
CA VAL A 185 25.12 -4.56 10.47
C VAL A 185 26.27 -4.02 11.32
N GLU A 186 26.69 -2.80 11.09
CA GLU A 186 27.76 -2.12 11.82
C GLU A 186 27.53 -2.11 13.35
N PRO A 187 28.59 -2.31 14.16
CA PRO A 187 28.47 -2.48 15.61
C PRO A 187 27.63 -1.42 16.33
N PRO A 188 27.73 -0.13 16.04
CA PRO A 188 26.95 0.91 16.73
C PRO A 188 25.44 0.73 16.59
N HIS A 189 24.97 0.18 15.47
CA HIS A 189 23.53 0.08 15.16
C HIS A 189 22.91 -1.30 15.46
N ARG A 190 23.71 -2.31 15.79
CA ARG A 190 23.26 -3.71 15.95
C ARG A 190 22.08 -3.90 16.89
N ALA A 191 22.20 -3.40 18.12
CA ALA A 191 21.15 -3.55 19.11
C ALA A 191 19.87 -2.79 18.70
N LEU A 192 20.03 -1.59 18.17
CA LEU A 192 18.93 -0.76 17.71
C LEU A 192 18.17 -1.42 16.55
N VAL A 193 18.89 -1.93 15.55
CA VAL A 193 18.32 -2.64 14.40
C VAL A 193 17.60 -3.91 14.83
N LEU A 194 18.18 -4.70 15.75
CA LEU A 194 17.52 -5.91 16.29
C LEU A 194 16.21 -5.57 17.00
N ILE A 195 16.26 -4.62 17.94
CA ILE A 195 15.08 -4.20 18.72
C ILE A 195 14.01 -3.67 17.79
N SER A 196 14.37 -2.80 16.85
CA SER A 196 13.43 -2.20 15.90
C SER A 196 12.78 -3.25 14.97
N SER A 197 13.58 -4.20 14.45
CA SER A 197 13.05 -5.31 13.66
C SER A 197 12.05 -6.15 14.45
N VAL A 198 12.39 -6.49 15.70
CA VAL A 198 11.50 -7.26 16.58
C VAL A 198 10.22 -6.48 16.89
N LEU A 199 10.30 -5.17 17.12
CA LEU A 199 9.13 -4.32 17.34
C LEU A 199 8.22 -4.27 16.10
N GLY A 200 8.79 -4.23 14.88
CA GLY A 200 8.03 -4.32 13.64
C GLY A 200 7.27 -5.65 13.50
N ILE A 201 7.95 -6.76 13.84
CA ILE A 201 7.33 -8.08 13.86
C ILE A 201 6.21 -8.15 14.93
N ILE A 202 6.45 -7.64 16.13
CA ILE A 202 5.48 -7.61 17.23
C ILE A 202 4.26 -6.76 16.84
N LEU A 203 4.46 -5.61 16.21
CA LEU A 203 3.35 -4.78 15.74
C LEU A 203 2.47 -5.55 14.76
N HIS A 204 3.09 -6.22 13.77
CA HIS A 204 2.31 -7.00 12.80
C HIS A 204 1.51 -8.11 13.48
N ILE A 205 2.14 -8.92 14.32
CA ILE A 205 1.47 -10.00 15.07
C ILE A 205 0.38 -9.43 15.97
N GLY A 206 0.66 -8.34 16.67
CA GLY A 206 -0.31 -7.67 17.54
C GLY A 206 -1.56 -7.21 16.80
N LEU A 207 -1.40 -6.62 15.61
CA LEU A 207 -2.52 -6.22 14.76
C LEU A 207 -3.30 -7.42 14.21
N GLU A 208 -2.61 -8.49 13.83
CA GLU A 208 -3.23 -9.74 13.37
C GLU A 208 -4.03 -10.41 14.51
N LEU A 209 -3.45 -10.53 15.69
CA LEU A 209 -4.12 -11.04 16.90
C LEU A 209 -5.31 -10.16 17.29
N PHE A 210 -5.11 -8.84 17.36
CA PHE A 210 -6.20 -7.92 17.68
C PHE A 210 -7.35 -8.04 16.68
N GLY A 211 -7.04 -8.20 15.38
CA GLY A 211 -8.04 -8.49 14.35
C GLY A 211 -8.77 -9.82 14.57
N SER A 212 -8.07 -10.87 14.97
CA SER A 212 -8.64 -12.21 15.16
C SER A 212 -9.57 -12.31 16.37
N PHE A 213 -9.29 -11.59 17.46
CA PHE A 213 -10.17 -11.56 18.65
C PHE A 213 -11.62 -11.12 18.35
N PHE A 214 -11.82 -10.35 17.28
CA PHE A 214 -13.13 -9.81 16.91
C PHE A 214 -13.73 -10.48 15.66
N HIS A 215 -13.10 -11.57 15.16
CA HIS A 215 -13.72 -12.42 14.15
C HIS A 215 -14.53 -13.50 14.84
N GLU A 216 -15.85 -13.41 14.72
CA GLU A 216 -16.74 -14.53 15.08
C GLU A 216 -16.56 -15.65 14.05
N ASP A 217 -16.40 -16.89 14.52
CA ASP A 217 -16.15 -18.13 13.76
C ASP A 217 -17.32 -18.59 12.86
N ASP A 218 -18.08 -17.70 12.27
CA ASP A 218 -19.08 -18.08 11.28
C ASP A 218 -18.43 -18.19 9.88
N ALA A 219 -17.82 -19.33 9.60
CA ALA A 219 -17.14 -19.69 8.36
C ALA A 219 -18.00 -19.67 7.09
N LYS A 220 -19.22 -19.17 7.11
CA LYS A 220 -20.18 -19.25 5.98
C LYS A 220 -20.75 -17.93 5.47
N SER A 221 -20.45 -16.79 6.08
CA SER A 221 -20.89 -15.50 5.56
C SER A 221 -19.75 -14.49 5.54
N VAL A 222 -19.54 -13.80 4.41
CA VAL A 222 -18.69 -12.62 4.34
C VAL A 222 -19.38 -11.51 5.11
N LYS A 223 -19.25 -11.53 6.46
CA LYS A 223 -19.83 -10.49 7.31
C LYS A 223 -19.02 -9.20 7.13
N ILE A 224 -19.74 -8.11 6.87
CA ILE A 224 -19.14 -6.77 6.85
C ILE A 224 -18.65 -6.42 8.26
N LYS A 225 -17.39 -6.06 8.39
CA LYS A 225 -16.77 -5.71 9.67
C LYS A 225 -17.39 -4.42 10.25
N THR A 226 -17.78 -4.50 11.52
CA THR A 226 -18.35 -3.40 12.30
C THR A 226 -17.71 -3.37 13.69
N GLY A 227 -17.93 -2.33 14.49
CA GLY A 227 -17.46 -2.23 15.87
C GLY A 227 -15.93 -2.42 15.98
N TRP A 228 -15.49 -3.25 16.92
CA TRP A 228 -14.07 -3.48 17.20
C TRP A 228 -13.31 -4.18 16.07
N ALA A 229 -13.95 -5.07 15.31
CA ALA A 229 -13.32 -5.71 14.15
C ALA A 229 -12.99 -4.71 13.04
N ALA A 230 -13.86 -3.71 12.82
CA ALA A 230 -13.60 -2.64 11.90
C ALA A 230 -12.55 -1.65 12.44
N PHE A 231 -12.55 -1.38 13.76
CA PHE A 231 -11.51 -0.58 14.41
C PHE A 231 -10.13 -1.23 14.31
N ALA A 232 -10.02 -2.55 14.51
CA ALA A 232 -8.77 -3.30 14.31
C ALA A 232 -8.27 -3.16 12.86
N SER A 233 -9.19 -3.26 11.89
CA SER A 233 -8.85 -3.06 10.48
C SER A 233 -8.42 -1.61 10.19
N LEU A 234 -9.00 -0.62 10.86
CA LEU A 234 -8.57 0.77 10.77
C LEU A 234 -7.15 0.95 11.31
N LEU A 235 -6.85 0.41 12.51
CA LEU A 235 -5.50 0.46 13.09
C LEU A 235 -4.46 -0.22 12.17
N TYR A 236 -4.83 -1.34 11.57
CA TYR A 236 -3.98 -2.01 10.59
C TYR A 236 -3.66 -1.10 9.39
N LEU A 237 -4.67 -0.40 8.85
CA LEU A 237 -4.47 0.52 7.74
C LEU A 237 -3.61 1.73 8.12
N GLU A 238 -3.81 2.29 9.31
CA GLU A 238 -3.00 3.43 9.78
C GLU A 238 -1.54 2.99 10.10
N GLY A 239 -1.34 1.77 10.62
CA GLY A 239 0.00 1.20 10.82
C GLY A 239 0.74 0.96 9.50
N LEU A 240 0.02 0.49 8.47
CA LEU A 240 0.52 0.39 7.10
C LEU A 240 0.95 1.77 6.57
N ASP A 241 0.03 2.74 6.62
CA ASP A 241 0.28 4.09 6.12
C ASP A 241 1.48 4.75 6.83
N ALA A 242 1.62 4.53 8.15
CA ALA A 242 2.76 5.00 8.91
C ALA A 242 4.08 4.40 8.40
N SER A 243 4.13 3.10 8.17
CA SER A 243 5.34 2.42 7.71
C SER A 243 5.79 2.87 6.32
N PHE A 244 4.86 3.10 5.40
CA PHE A 244 5.15 3.66 4.08
C PHE A 244 5.57 5.13 4.13
N SER A 245 4.97 5.90 5.03
CA SER A 245 5.15 7.34 5.10
C SER A 245 6.55 7.73 5.56
N PHE A 246 7.23 6.89 6.36
CA PHE A 246 8.58 7.18 6.83
C PHE A 246 9.59 7.32 5.71
N ASP A 247 9.59 6.38 4.79
CA ASP A 247 10.50 6.40 3.63
C ASP A 247 10.26 7.66 2.79
N GLY A 248 8.99 8.00 2.57
CA GLY A 248 8.60 9.23 1.90
C GLY A 248 9.06 10.52 2.62
N VAL A 249 9.03 10.55 3.97
CA VAL A 249 9.50 11.71 4.74
C VAL A 249 11.01 11.86 4.66
N ILE A 250 11.78 10.78 4.84
CA ILE A 250 13.24 10.80 4.72
C ILE A 250 13.64 11.24 3.30
N GLY A 251 13.00 10.68 2.28
CA GLY A 251 13.23 11.04 0.90
C GLY A 251 12.86 12.49 0.57
N ALA A 252 11.85 13.03 1.20
CA ALA A 252 11.49 14.43 1.04
C ALA A 252 12.59 15.38 1.57
N PHE A 253 13.33 14.99 2.62
CA PHE A 253 14.48 15.75 3.12
C PHE A 253 15.67 15.78 2.15
N ALA A 254 15.81 14.80 1.27
CA ALA A 254 16.78 14.84 0.17
C ALA A 254 16.42 15.90 -0.90
N ILE A 255 15.13 16.25 -1.01
CA ILE A 255 14.62 17.23 -1.99
C ILE A 255 14.62 18.65 -1.41
N THR A 256 14.20 18.80 -0.15
CA THR A 256 14.13 20.10 0.53
C THR A 256 14.26 19.95 2.04
N SER A 257 14.95 20.88 2.70
CA SER A 257 15.00 20.95 4.16
C SER A 257 13.79 21.65 4.79
N SER A 258 12.89 22.24 3.99
CA SER A 258 11.73 22.96 4.54
C SER A 258 10.65 21.97 5.02
N VAL A 259 10.55 21.80 6.35
CA VAL A 259 9.52 20.94 6.97
C VAL A 259 8.11 21.35 6.55
N LEU A 260 7.83 22.65 6.41
CA LEU A 260 6.51 23.13 5.96
C LEU A 260 6.18 22.67 4.54
N LEU A 261 7.16 22.71 3.61
CA LEU A 261 6.96 22.20 2.24
C LEU A 261 6.78 20.69 2.23
N ILE A 262 7.55 19.96 3.04
CA ILE A 262 7.45 18.51 3.18
C ILE A 262 6.04 18.12 3.67
N VAL A 263 5.60 18.70 4.79
CA VAL A 263 4.28 18.40 5.36
C VAL A 263 3.15 18.78 4.40
N ALA A 264 3.24 19.94 3.74
CA ALA A 264 2.24 20.38 2.78
C ALA A 264 2.20 19.47 1.54
N GLY A 265 3.37 19.13 0.97
CA GLY A 265 3.48 18.31 -0.24
C GLY A 265 3.04 16.87 -0.02
N LEU A 266 3.65 16.20 0.96
CA LEU A 266 3.28 14.82 1.32
C LEU A 266 1.84 14.75 1.85
N GLY A 267 1.38 15.75 2.62
CA GLY A 267 0.00 15.83 3.10
C GLY A 267 -1.02 15.96 1.96
N ALA A 268 -0.76 16.84 0.98
CA ALA A 268 -1.59 16.94 -0.21
C ALA A 268 -1.58 15.63 -1.02
N GLY A 269 -0.41 15.03 -1.22
CA GLY A 269 -0.26 13.73 -1.88
C GLY A 269 -1.06 12.62 -1.19
N ALA A 270 -1.02 12.55 0.15
CA ALA A 270 -1.81 11.58 0.93
C ALA A 270 -3.32 11.71 0.69
N ILE A 271 -3.83 12.92 0.52
CA ILE A 271 -5.25 13.14 0.21
C ILE A 271 -5.58 12.66 -1.22
N TRP A 272 -4.64 12.75 -2.16
CA TRP A 272 -4.79 12.12 -3.48
C TRP A 272 -4.81 10.59 -3.37
N VAL A 273 -3.93 9.99 -2.57
CA VAL A 273 -3.89 8.54 -2.32
C VAL A 273 -5.19 8.05 -1.69
N ARG A 274 -5.76 8.80 -0.73
CA ARG A 274 -7.07 8.49 -0.14
C ARG A 274 -8.19 8.59 -1.17
N SER A 275 -8.18 9.58 -2.04
CA SER A 275 -9.14 9.69 -3.14
C SER A 275 -9.01 8.54 -4.13
N LEU A 276 -7.78 8.10 -4.42
CA LEU A 276 -7.51 6.92 -5.23
C LEU A 276 -8.06 5.64 -4.57
N THR A 277 -7.86 5.48 -3.27
CA THR A 277 -8.42 4.37 -2.48
C THR A 277 -9.95 4.30 -2.64
N VAL A 278 -10.64 5.43 -2.51
CA VAL A 278 -12.09 5.52 -2.71
C VAL A 278 -12.48 5.19 -4.13
N TYR A 279 -11.71 5.66 -5.12
CA TYR A 279 -11.95 5.36 -6.52
C TYR A 279 -11.84 3.87 -6.82
N LEU A 280 -10.78 3.22 -6.35
CA LEU A 280 -10.58 1.77 -6.49
C LEU A 280 -11.72 0.98 -5.83
N LEU A 281 -12.11 1.38 -4.62
CA LEU A 281 -13.21 0.77 -3.87
C LEU A 281 -14.55 0.89 -4.63
N ARG A 282 -14.91 2.09 -5.06
CA ARG A 282 -16.21 2.35 -5.69
C ARG A 282 -16.33 1.81 -7.11
N THR A 283 -15.24 1.73 -7.85
CA THR A 283 -15.24 1.18 -9.22
C THR A 283 -15.13 -0.33 -9.26
N GLY A 284 -14.90 -0.99 -8.12
CA GLY A 284 -14.74 -2.44 -8.04
C GLY A 284 -13.51 -2.94 -8.80
N MET A 285 -12.47 -2.12 -8.93
CA MET A 285 -11.27 -2.48 -9.69
C MET A 285 -10.56 -3.72 -9.14
N LEU A 286 -10.65 -3.96 -7.83
CA LEU A 286 -10.09 -5.16 -7.20
C LEU A 286 -10.71 -6.47 -7.74
N SER A 287 -12.02 -6.47 -7.96
CA SER A 287 -12.71 -7.64 -8.54
C SER A 287 -12.51 -7.74 -10.05
N LYS A 288 -12.25 -6.61 -10.73
CA LYS A 288 -12.03 -6.55 -12.17
C LYS A 288 -10.63 -7.05 -12.57
N TYR A 289 -9.61 -6.78 -11.77
CA TYR A 289 -8.22 -7.14 -12.06
C TYR A 289 -7.74 -8.23 -11.11
N LYS A 290 -7.74 -9.47 -11.57
CA LYS A 290 -7.45 -10.70 -10.80
C LYS A 290 -6.15 -10.66 -10.02
N TYR A 291 -5.09 -10.03 -10.57
CA TYR A 291 -3.74 -10.01 -10.01
C TYR A 291 -3.38 -8.70 -9.31
N LEU A 292 -4.31 -7.72 -9.26
CA LEU A 292 -4.03 -6.39 -8.69
C LEU A 292 -3.53 -6.47 -7.25
N GLU A 293 -4.16 -7.31 -6.44
CA GLU A 293 -3.80 -7.53 -5.04
C GLU A 293 -2.42 -8.21 -4.90
N ASN A 294 -2.11 -9.18 -5.77
CA ASN A 294 -0.79 -9.80 -5.78
C ASN A 294 0.29 -8.78 -6.09
N GLY A 295 0.07 -7.91 -7.09
CA GLY A 295 0.99 -6.84 -7.44
C GLY A 295 1.26 -5.87 -6.30
N ALA A 296 0.21 -5.46 -5.57
CA ALA A 296 0.36 -4.58 -4.42
C ALA A 296 1.17 -5.25 -3.28
N HIS A 297 0.93 -6.52 -2.97
CA HIS A 297 1.72 -7.20 -1.93
C HIS A 297 3.17 -7.47 -2.34
N TRP A 298 3.45 -7.69 -3.64
CA TRP A 298 4.82 -7.74 -4.14
C TRP A 298 5.52 -6.38 -4.03
N ALA A 299 4.79 -5.29 -4.31
CA ALA A 299 5.30 -3.93 -4.13
C ALA A 299 5.68 -3.67 -2.66
N ILE A 300 4.78 -3.99 -1.71
CA ILE A 300 5.03 -3.88 -0.27
C ILE A 300 6.25 -4.71 0.15
N MET A 301 6.34 -5.95 -0.31
CA MET A 301 7.48 -6.81 0.02
C MET A 301 8.78 -6.27 -0.56
N ALA A 302 8.76 -5.76 -1.79
CA ALA A 302 9.92 -5.14 -2.41
C ALA A 302 10.38 -3.91 -1.62
N LEU A 303 9.45 -3.03 -1.22
CA LEU A 303 9.76 -1.86 -0.39
C LEU A 303 10.37 -2.28 0.95
N GLY A 304 9.76 -3.24 1.65
CA GLY A 304 10.31 -3.77 2.90
C GLY A 304 11.73 -4.36 2.74
N MET A 305 11.98 -5.11 1.66
CA MET A 305 13.32 -5.62 1.34
C MET A 305 14.32 -4.49 1.05
N MET A 306 13.89 -3.42 0.39
CA MET A 306 14.75 -2.26 0.12
C MET A 306 15.09 -1.50 1.40
N MET A 307 14.14 -1.32 2.32
CA MET A 307 14.44 -0.74 3.64
C MET A 307 15.50 -1.56 4.38
N ILE A 308 15.37 -2.89 4.36
CA ILE A 308 16.43 -3.75 4.93
C ILE A 308 17.77 -3.63 4.18
N ALA A 309 17.74 -3.47 2.86
CA ALA A 309 18.96 -3.29 2.05
C ALA A 309 19.70 -1.98 2.36
N LYS A 310 18.99 -0.91 2.72
CA LYS A 310 19.58 0.37 3.16
C LYS A 310 20.49 0.20 4.38
N LEU A 311 20.21 -0.76 5.27
CA LEU A 311 21.07 -1.07 6.41
C LEU A 311 22.49 -1.55 6.01
N PHE A 312 22.67 -1.92 4.75
CA PHE A 312 23.95 -2.33 4.16
C PHE A 312 24.49 -1.28 3.16
N HIS A 313 24.03 -0.03 3.28
CA HIS A 313 24.36 1.06 2.35
C HIS A 313 24.02 0.78 0.88
N LEU A 314 23.07 -0.15 0.64
CA LEU A 314 22.54 -0.42 -0.69
C LEU A 314 21.32 0.49 -0.93
N GLU A 315 21.60 1.73 -1.25
CA GLU A 315 20.58 2.72 -1.52
C GLU A 315 20.25 2.76 -3.02
N LEU A 316 19.01 2.47 -3.35
CA LEU A 316 18.48 2.80 -4.67
C LEU A 316 18.00 4.25 -4.68
N PRO A 317 18.14 4.96 -5.79
CA PRO A 317 17.58 6.31 -5.90
C PRO A 317 16.07 6.26 -5.68
N GLU A 318 15.51 7.28 -5.05
CA GLU A 318 14.11 7.31 -4.60
C GLU A 318 13.10 7.08 -5.72
N TRP A 319 13.39 7.58 -6.94
CA TRP A 319 12.54 7.31 -8.10
C TRP A 319 12.45 5.80 -8.43
N ALA A 320 13.50 5.03 -8.16
CA ALA A 320 13.49 3.58 -8.37
C ALA A 320 12.70 2.87 -7.27
N THR A 321 12.83 3.31 -6.01
CA THR A 321 12.08 2.77 -4.87
C THR A 321 10.58 2.94 -5.06
N GLY A 322 10.11 4.17 -5.30
CA GLY A 322 8.70 4.43 -5.56
C GLY A 322 8.21 3.86 -6.89
N GLY A 323 9.10 3.86 -7.90
CA GLY A 323 8.80 3.27 -9.21
C GLY A 323 8.54 1.77 -9.16
N LEU A 324 9.14 1.02 -8.23
CA LEU A 324 8.90 -0.42 -8.06
C LEU A 324 7.45 -0.73 -7.67
N GLY A 325 6.87 0.03 -6.74
CA GLY A 325 5.47 -0.13 -6.36
C GLY A 325 4.54 0.01 -7.56
N LEU A 326 4.69 1.13 -8.29
CA LEU A 326 3.92 1.39 -9.51
C LEU A 326 4.16 0.32 -10.59
N LEU A 327 5.40 -0.16 -10.75
CA LEU A 327 5.76 -1.21 -11.71
C LEU A 327 5.04 -2.52 -11.39
N PHE A 328 5.10 -3.02 -10.16
CA PHE A 328 4.44 -4.27 -9.78
C PHE A 328 2.92 -4.19 -9.97
N VAL A 329 2.29 -3.11 -9.56
CA VAL A 329 0.86 -2.91 -9.72
C VAL A 329 0.49 -2.82 -11.21
N SER A 330 1.25 -2.08 -12.02
CA SER A 330 1.01 -1.95 -13.46
C SER A 330 1.17 -3.29 -14.20
N LEU A 331 2.19 -4.07 -13.87
CA LEU A 331 2.40 -5.40 -14.42
C LEU A 331 1.26 -6.36 -14.03
N ALA A 332 0.78 -6.30 -12.80
CA ALA A 332 -0.33 -7.12 -12.33
C ALA A 332 -1.65 -6.78 -13.05
N VAL A 333 -1.92 -5.48 -13.25
CA VAL A 333 -3.07 -5.00 -14.04
C VAL A 333 -2.94 -5.46 -15.49
N GLY A 334 -1.78 -5.25 -16.11
CA GLY A 334 -1.51 -5.70 -17.49
C GLY A 334 -1.71 -7.21 -17.66
N SER A 335 -1.16 -8.00 -16.73
CA SER A 335 -1.33 -9.48 -16.72
C SER A 335 -2.79 -9.87 -16.57
N SER A 336 -3.55 -9.20 -15.71
CA SER A 336 -5.00 -9.44 -15.54
C SER A 336 -5.78 -9.14 -16.82
N MET A 337 -5.42 -8.05 -17.51
CA MET A 337 -6.07 -7.66 -18.77
C MET A 337 -5.77 -8.66 -19.91
N LEU A 338 -4.52 -9.12 -19.99
CA LEU A 338 -4.11 -10.11 -20.99
C LEU A 338 -4.83 -11.45 -20.78
N GLU A 339 -4.91 -11.93 -19.53
CA GLU A 339 -5.63 -13.17 -19.22
C GLU A 339 -7.13 -13.05 -19.54
N ALA A 340 -7.77 -11.93 -19.16
CA ALA A 340 -9.18 -11.70 -19.46
C ALA A 340 -9.44 -11.67 -20.98
N ARG A 341 -8.54 -11.07 -21.76
CA ARG A 341 -8.64 -11.09 -23.23
C ARG A 341 -8.48 -12.51 -23.80
N ALA A 342 -7.54 -13.30 -23.28
CA ALA A 342 -7.33 -14.67 -23.73
C ALA A 342 -8.56 -15.54 -23.44
N ILE A 343 -9.17 -15.43 -22.26
CA ILE A 343 -10.40 -16.15 -21.88
C ILE A 343 -11.56 -15.76 -22.83
N ASN A 344 -11.78 -14.47 -23.06
CA ASN A 344 -12.84 -14.00 -23.95
C ASN A 344 -12.66 -14.50 -25.40
N LEU A 345 -11.43 -14.58 -25.89
CA LEU A 345 -11.14 -15.13 -27.22
C LEU A 345 -11.42 -16.64 -27.29
N GLN A 346 -11.08 -17.39 -26.24
CA GLN A 346 -11.35 -18.81 -26.13
C GLN A 346 -12.87 -19.08 -26.07
N GLU A 347 -13.61 -18.32 -25.30
CA GLU A 347 -15.07 -18.42 -25.22
C GLU A 347 -15.74 -18.07 -26.56
N ALA A 348 -15.29 -17.04 -27.25
CA ALA A 348 -15.79 -16.67 -28.56
C ALA A 348 -15.50 -17.76 -29.63
N ALA A 349 -14.31 -18.37 -29.57
CA ALA A 349 -13.95 -19.47 -30.45
C ALA A 349 -14.81 -20.73 -30.15
N ALA A 350 -15.00 -21.08 -28.89
CA ALA A 350 -15.86 -22.19 -28.47
C ALA A 350 -17.32 -21.98 -28.88
N ALA A 351 -17.85 -20.77 -28.74
CA ALA A 351 -19.20 -20.42 -29.18
C ALA A 351 -19.36 -20.52 -30.70
N LYS A 352 -18.36 -20.12 -31.48
CA LYS A 352 -18.35 -20.27 -32.94
C LYS A 352 -18.37 -21.78 -33.36
N LEU A 353 -17.55 -22.60 -32.70
CA LEU A 353 -17.51 -24.04 -32.95
C LEU A 353 -18.86 -24.71 -32.61
N HIS A 354 -19.42 -24.39 -31.46
CA HIS A 354 -20.73 -24.92 -31.05
C HIS A 354 -21.86 -24.53 -32.01
N ASN A 355 -21.85 -23.28 -32.50
CA ASN A 355 -22.81 -22.81 -33.50
C ASN A 355 -22.63 -23.51 -34.89
N ALA A 356 -21.38 -23.79 -35.28
CA ALA A 356 -21.06 -24.51 -36.50
C ALA A 356 -21.56 -25.98 -36.40
N GLU A 357 -21.31 -26.65 -35.26
CA GLU A 357 -21.83 -28.02 -35.02
C GLU A 357 -23.37 -28.10 -35.04
N ARG A 358 -24.05 -27.12 -34.43
CA ARG A 358 -25.51 -27.02 -34.48
C ARG A 358 -26.03 -26.87 -35.91
N ARG A 359 -25.37 -26.02 -36.73
CA ARG A 359 -25.72 -25.85 -38.14
C ARG A 359 -25.53 -27.13 -38.94
N LEU A 360 -24.45 -27.87 -38.72
CA LEU A 360 -24.19 -29.16 -39.36
C LEU A 360 -25.23 -30.21 -38.97
N LYS A 361 -25.58 -30.34 -37.69
CA LYS A 361 -26.62 -31.24 -37.20
C LYS A 361 -28.00 -30.92 -37.79
N HIS A 362 -28.38 -29.65 -37.90
CA HIS A 362 -29.64 -29.25 -38.52
C HIS A 362 -29.63 -29.40 -40.05
N GLY A 363 -28.48 -29.20 -40.69
CA GLY A 363 -28.31 -29.49 -42.12
C GLY A 363 -28.44 -30.98 -42.42
N ALA A 364 -27.80 -31.83 -41.65
CA ALA A 364 -27.89 -33.28 -41.78
C ALA A 364 -29.33 -33.85 -41.55
N ALA A 365 -30.07 -33.29 -40.59
CA ALA A 365 -31.45 -33.67 -40.31
C ALA A 365 -32.43 -33.29 -41.46
N ARG A 366 -32.09 -32.35 -42.34
CA ARG A 366 -32.88 -31.97 -43.51
C ARG A 366 -32.64 -32.86 -44.72
N ILE A 367 -31.58 -33.66 -44.77
CA ILE A 367 -31.18 -34.52 -45.89
C ILE A 367 -31.74 -35.92 -45.76
N VAL A 368 -32.34 -36.33 -44.62
CA VAL A 368 -33.00 -37.66 -44.49
C VAL A 368 -34.27 -37.61 -45.27
N PRO A 369 -34.37 -38.39 -46.36
CA PRO A 369 -35.58 -38.43 -47.18
C PRO A 369 -36.75 -39.03 -46.38
N ARG A 370 -37.86 -38.28 -46.31
CA ARG A 370 -39.15 -38.80 -45.79
C ARG A 370 -39.51 -40.06 -46.54
N LYS A 371 -39.36 -41.28 -45.96
CA LYS A 371 -39.92 -42.45 -46.47
C LYS A 371 -41.44 -42.26 -46.69
N ARG A 372 -41.87 -42.15 -47.95
CA ARG A 372 -43.28 -42.18 -48.27
C ARG A 372 -43.84 -43.56 -47.81
N ARG A 373 -44.88 -43.52 -47.01
CA ARG A 373 -45.77 -44.61 -46.76
C ARG A 373 -46.81 -44.64 -47.86
#